data_32276a2b887224c538ad4594cef35845
#
_entry.id   32276a2b887224c538ad4594cef35845
#
_cell.length_a   1.000
_cell.length_b   1.000
_cell.length_c   1.000
_cell.angle_alpha   90.00
_cell.angle_beta   90.00
_cell.angle_gamma   90.00
#
_symmetry.space_group_name_H-M   'P 1'
#
loop_
_entity.id
_entity.type
_entity.pdbx_description
1 polymer ?
#
loop_
_entity_poly.entity_id
_entity_poly.type
_entity_poly.pdbx_seq_one_letter_code
_entity_poly.pdbx_strand_id
1 'polypeptide(L)'
;LDEEEILSHPLTFADYNYRMKQFCYHDSYRYKVEITYQCYKMQEWDILKDWICDVEIFEILYRTNRSLLEDSWKAIMNDNPEVTPEVYAELDFDEIDSFLIPVIANDMATFLSSSFHLTKAAAAVSEKSMEGAAMPLIAKSVLKMNEGCRYARNEEYETACDCFLKALVMQENIVPTPELEIANTCRNLALAYYYNEQYNEAVT
;
A
#
# COMPACT_ATOMS: atom_id res chain seq x y z
N LEU A 1 -19.65 35.66 -12.10
CA LEU A 1 -20.56 34.84 -12.92
C LEU A 1 -21.89 34.80 -12.21
N ASP A 2 -22.97 35.14 -12.92
CA ASP A 2 -24.34 35.12 -12.39
C ASP A 2 -24.75 33.66 -12.12
N GLU A 3 -25.58 33.42 -11.08
CA GLU A 3 -26.02 32.07 -10.71
C GLU A 3 -26.72 31.33 -11.89
N GLU A 4 -27.32 32.03 -12.82
CA GLU A 4 -27.96 31.47 -14.03
C GLU A 4 -26.92 30.98 -15.07
N GLU A 5 -25.74 31.59 -15.19
CA GLU A 5 -24.64 31.14 -16.06
C GLU A 5 -23.99 29.86 -15.55
N ILE A 6 -24.00 29.68 -14.24
CA ILE A 6 -23.40 28.50 -13.58
C ILE A 6 -24.21 27.21 -13.85
N LEU A 7 -25.53 27.34 -14.06
CA LEU A 7 -26.42 26.21 -14.32
C LEU A 7 -26.46 25.78 -15.79
N SER A 8 -25.90 26.58 -16.72
CA SER A 8 -25.97 26.33 -18.16
C SER A 8 -24.79 25.54 -18.75
N HIS A 9 -23.69 25.40 -18.01
CA HIS A 9 -22.52 24.63 -18.48
C HIS A 9 -22.17 23.52 -17.49
N PRO A 10 -21.88 22.30 -17.96
CA PRO A 10 -21.38 21.25 -17.07
C PRO A 10 -20.10 21.75 -16.41
N LEU A 11 -20.05 21.66 -15.07
CA LEU A 11 -18.85 21.99 -14.29
C LEU A 11 -17.67 21.13 -14.76
N THR A 12 -16.58 21.75 -15.11
CA THR A 12 -15.34 21.04 -15.35
C THR A 12 -14.76 20.54 -14.02
N PHE A 13 -13.89 19.55 -14.08
CA PHE A 13 -13.16 19.09 -12.89
C PHE A 13 -12.39 20.23 -12.21
N ALA A 14 -11.80 21.15 -12.98
CA ALA A 14 -11.12 22.33 -12.46
C ALA A 14 -12.06 23.26 -11.68
N ASP A 15 -13.28 23.49 -12.17
CA ASP A 15 -14.29 24.32 -11.49
C ASP A 15 -14.75 23.65 -10.20
N TYR A 16 -14.96 22.34 -10.22
CA TYR A 16 -15.33 21.57 -9.06
C TYR A 16 -14.22 21.58 -7.99
N ASN A 17 -12.98 21.32 -8.40
CA ASN A 17 -11.81 21.32 -7.54
C ASN A 17 -11.60 22.69 -6.89
N TYR A 18 -11.74 23.78 -7.66
CA TYR A 18 -11.65 25.14 -7.13
C TYR A 18 -12.72 25.41 -6.05
N ARG A 19 -13.96 25.02 -6.30
CA ARG A 19 -15.05 25.18 -5.32
C ARG A 19 -14.84 24.34 -4.08
N MET A 20 -14.46 23.08 -4.23
CA MET A 20 -14.19 22.19 -3.11
C MET A 20 -13.04 22.68 -2.24
N LYS A 21 -11.98 23.25 -2.81
CA LYS A 21 -10.90 23.91 -2.04
C LYS A 21 -11.41 25.03 -1.16
N GLN A 22 -12.40 25.80 -1.61
CA GLN A 22 -12.96 26.89 -0.80
C GLN A 22 -13.87 26.38 0.32
N PHE A 23 -14.67 25.33 0.08
CA PHE A 23 -15.61 24.81 1.07
C PHE A 23 -14.97 23.87 2.09
N CYS A 24 -13.94 23.12 1.70
CA CYS A 24 -13.29 22.10 2.53
C CYS A 24 -11.94 22.56 3.13
N TYR A 25 -11.67 23.85 3.13
CA TYR A 25 -10.39 24.40 3.60
C TYR A 25 -9.97 23.96 5.02
N HIS A 26 -10.93 23.60 5.87
CA HIS A 26 -10.68 23.14 7.24
C HIS A 26 -10.66 21.61 7.39
N ASP A 27 -11.02 20.84 6.35
CA ASP A 27 -11.04 19.38 6.37
C ASP A 27 -10.34 18.81 5.13
N SER A 28 -9.01 18.86 5.15
CA SER A 28 -8.18 18.40 4.03
C SER A 28 -8.45 16.95 3.67
N TYR A 29 -8.81 16.12 4.64
CA TYR A 29 -9.12 14.73 4.52
C TYR A 29 -10.41 14.47 3.71
N ARG A 30 -11.51 15.09 4.12
CA ARG A 30 -12.80 14.97 3.43
C ARG A 30 -12.73 15.49 2.00
N TYR A 31 -11.97 16.57 1.80
CA TYR A 31 -11.69 17.12 0.49
C TYR A 31 -11.00 16.08 -0.42
N LYS A 32 -9.98 15.39 0.07
CA LYS A 32 -9.21 14.41 -0.71
C LYS A 32 -10.07 13.23 -1.16
N VAL A 33 -10.90 12.69 -0.27
CA VAL A 33 -11.84 11.60 -0.60
C VAL A 33 -12.89 12.08 -1.64
N GLU A 34 -13.41 13.26 -1.46
CA GLU A 34 -14.42 13.82 -2.37
C GLU A 34 -13.86 14.08 -3.77
N ILE A 35 -12.64 14.63 -3.88
CA ILE A 35 -11.97 14.81 -5.18
C ILE A 35 -11.78 13.47 -5.89
N THR A 36 -11.34 12.44 -5.17
CA THR A 36 -11.19 11.09 -5.74
C THR A 36 -12.51 10.58 -6.31
N TYR A 37 -13.60 10.73 -5.54
CA TYR A 37 -14.93 10.34 -5.98
C TYR A 37 -15.39 11.10 -7.22
N GLN A 38 -15.13 12.40 -7.29
CA GLN A 38 -15.54 13.22 -8.43
C GLN A 38 -14.71 12.92 -9.69
N CYS A 39 -13.38 12.73 -9.58
CA CYS A 39 -12.56 12.26 -10.69
C CYS A 39 -13.09 10.94 -11.25
N TYR A 40 -13.43 9.99 -10.36
CA TYR A 40 -14.02 8.72 -10.73
C TYR A 40 -15.35 8.88 -11.46
N LYS A 41 -16.26 9.73 -10.95
CA LYS A 41 -17.56 9.99 -11.56
C LYS A 41 -17.50 10.72 -12.91
N MET A 42 -16.53 11.60 -13.07
CA MET A 42 -16.31 12.36 -14.30
C MET A 42 -15.47 11.58 -15.32
N GLN A 43 -15.00 10.41 -14.97
CA GLN A 43 -14.15 9.54 -15.81
C GLN A 43 -12.83 10.22 -16.23
N GLU A 44 -12.28 11.05 -15.37
CA GLU A 44 -11.00 11.75 -15.57
C GLU A 44 -9.83 10.83 -15.11
N TRP A 45 -9.59 9.75 -15.89
CA TRP A 45 -8.74 8.63 -15.48
C TRP A 45 -7.27 9.01 -15.28
N ASP A 46 -6.72 9.87 -16.13
CA ASP A 46 -5.32 10.32 -15.98
C ASP A 46 -5.14 11.16 -14.71
N ILE A 47 -6.09 12.08 -14.46
CA ILE A 47 -6.07 12.91 -13.24
C ILE A 47 -6.28 12.03 -12.01
N LEU A 48 -7.20 11.07 -12.08
CA LEU A 48 -7.48 10.14 -11.00
C LEU A 48 -6.26 9.28 -10.68
N LYS A 49 -5.59 8.75 -11.69
CA LYS A 49 -4.36 7.96 -11.55
C LYS A 49 -3.29 8.77 -10.85
N ASP A 50 -2.95 9.96 -11.36
CA ASP A 50 -1.91 10.80 -10.76
C ASP A 50 -2.27 11.20 -9.32
N TRP A 51 -3.56 11.41 -9.04
CA TRP A 51 -4.07 11.74 -7.71
C TRP A 51 -3.92 10.60 -6.72
N ILE A 52 -4.35 9.38 -7.07
CA ILE A 52 -4.27 8.22 -6.17
C ILE A 52 -2.87 7.61 -6.07
N CYS A 53 -1.91 8.01 -6.92
CA CYS A 53 -0.50 7.70 -6.80
C CYS A 53 0.23 8.58 -5.77
N ASP A 54 -0.39 9.66 -5.28
CA ASP A 54 0.13 10.40 -4.14
C ASP A 54 0.03 9.55 -2.87
N VAL A 55 1.13 9.46 -2.11
CA VAL A 55 1.24 8.59 -0.93
C VAL A 55 0.26 8.98 0.17
N GLU A 56 0.04 10.28 0.39
CA GLU A 56 -0.91 10.76 1.40
C GLU A 56 -2.35 10.46 0.98
N ILE A 57 -2.68 10.61 -0.29
CA ILE A 57 -3.99 10.28 -0.84
C ILE A 57 -4.24 8.76 -0.75
N PHE A 58 -3.25 7.95 -1.14
CA PHE A 58 -3.32 6.50 -0.97
C PHE A 58 -3.65 6.12 0.47
N GLU A 59 -2.88 6.61 1.44
CA GLU A 59 -3.03 6.28 2.86
C GLU A 59 -4.42 6.67 3.38
N ILE A 60 -4.90 7.86 3.01
CA ILE A 60 -6.23 8.32 3.37
C ILE A 60 -7.30 7.38 2.81
N LEU A 61 -7.27 7.08 1.53
CA LEU A 61 -8.27 6.23 0.88
C LEU A 61 -8.20 4.80 1.39
N TYR A 62 -7.00 4.25 1.54
CA TYR A 62 -6.80 2.89 2.03
C TYR A 62 -7.44 2.68 3.41
N ARG A 63 -7.31 3.66 4.31
CA ARG A 63 -7.87 3.58 5.66
C ARG A 63 -9.34 3.93 5.78
N THR A 64 -9.88 4.71 4.86
CA THR A 64 -11.22 5.29 5.03
C THR A 64 -12.22 4.91 3.98
N ASN A 65 -11.76 4.69 2.76
CA ASN A 65 -12.61 4.31 1.65
C ASN A 65 -11.86 3.41 0.66
N ARG A 66 -11.37 2.29 1.15
CA ARG A 66 -10.62 1.32 0.36
C ARG A 66 -11.38 0.87 -0.89
N SER A 67 -12.70 0.74 -0.80
CA SER A 67 -13.53 0.36 -1.96
C SER A 67 -13.41 1.39 -3.08
N LEU A 68 -13.42 2.69 -2.76
CA LEU A 68 -13.24 3.73 -3.78
C LEU A 68 -11.85 3.64 -4.44
N LEU A 69 -10.81 3.37 -3.66
CA LEU A 69 -9.45 3.17 -4.19
C LEU A 69 -9.38 1.95 -5.12
N GLU A 70 -9.96 0.82 -4.72
CA GLU A 70 -10.02 -0.40 -5.54
C GLU A 70 -10.83 -0.19 -6.83
N ASP A 71 -11.98 0.46 -6.74
CA ASP A 71 -12.84 0.71 -7.89
C ASP A 71 -12.21 1.74 -8.85
N SER A 72 -11.49 2.72 -8.31
CA SER A 72 -10.71 3.68 -9.12
C SER A 72 -9.65 2.96 -9.95
N TRP A 73 -8.86 2.07 -9.36
CA TRP A 73 -7.87 1.30 -10.10
C TRP A 73 -8.49 0.35 -11.13
N LYS A 74 -9.60 -0.33 -10.79
CA LYS A 74 -10.31 -1.18 -11.75
C LYS A 74 -10.81 -0.38 -12.96
N ALA A 75 -11.31 0.83 -12.74
CA ALA A 75 -11.77 1.70 -13.80
C ALA A 75 -10.63 2.21 -14.69
N ILE A 76 -9.50 2.63 -14.08
CA ILE A 76 -8.29 3.03 -14.81
C ILE A 76 -7.76 1.87 -15.67
N MET A 77 -7.61 0.67 -15.09
CA MET A 77 -7.17 -0.53 -15.81
C MET A 77 -8.12 -0.95 -16.93
N ASN A 78 -9.42 -0.71 -16.78
CA ASN A 78 -10.41 -1.00 -17.82
C ASN A 78 -10.31 -0.02 -18.99
N ASP A 79 -9.98 1.22 -18.74
CA ASP A 79 -9.74 2.25 -19.75
C ASP A 79 -8.38 2.07 -20.44
N ASN A 80 -7.32 1.85 -19.66
CA ASN A 80 -5.97 1.59 -20.14
C ASN A 80 -5.33 0.39 -19.40
N PRO A 81 -5.36 -0.82 -19.98
CA PRO A 81 -4.84 -2.04 -19.34
C PRO A 81 -3.32 -2.04 -19.09
N GLU A 82 -2.57 -1.14 -19.71
CA GLU A 82 -1.12 -1.01 -19.47
C GLU A 82 -0.80 -0.25 -18.18
N VAL A 83 -1.79 0.51 -17.65
CA VAL A 83 -1.67 1.25 -16.40
C VAL A 83 -2.19 0.41 -15.26
N THR A 84 -1.31 -0.04 -14.39
CA THR A 84 -1.64 -0.94 -13.26
C THR A 84 -1.19 -0.35 -11.92
N PRO A 85 -1.71 -0.83 -10.79
CA PRO A 85 -1.25 -0.42 -9.46
C PRO A 85 0.22 -0.76 -9.17
N GLU A 86 0.92 -1.49 -10.04
CA GLU A 86 2.37 -1.76 -9.91
C GLU A 86 3.20 -0.47 -9.83
N VAL A 87 2.68 0.64 -10.33
CA VAL A 87 3.31 1.98 -10.21
C VAL A 87 3.64 2.34 -8.74
N TYR A 88 2.93 1.79 -7.76
CA TYR A 88 3.26 1.99 -6.35
C TYR A 88 4.65 1.44 -5.96
N ALA A 89 5.17 0.46 -6.68
CA ALA A 89 6.53 -0.04 -6.47
C ALA A 89 7.63 0.96 -6.91
N GLU A 90 7.26 1.96 -7.70
CA GLU A 90 8.18 2.99 -8.19
C GLU A 90 8.15 4.27 -7.35
N LEU A 91 7.18 4.41 -6.44
CA LEU A 91 7.04 5.61 -5.60
C LEU A 91 8.24 5.79 -4.67
N ASP A 92 8.61 7.05 -4.45
CA ASP A 92 9.65 7.43 -3.51
C ASP A 92 9.08 7.70 -2.12
N PHE A 93 9.85 7.33 -1.08
CA PHE A 93 9.50 7.55 0.32
C PHE A 93 10.34 8.66 0.97
N ASP A 94 11.19 9.37 0.23
CA ASP A 94 12.16 10.33 0.77
C ASP A 94 11.51 11.51 1.50
N GLU A 95 10.31 11.93 1.06
CA GLU A 95 9.57 13.06 1.67
C GLU A 95 8.66 12.62 2.83
N ILE A 96 8.61 11.30 3.13
CA ILE A 96 7.72 10.75 4.15
C ILE A 96 8.47 10.66 5.48
N ASP A 97 7.77 11.00 6.57
CA ASP A 97 8.31 10.79 7.92
C ASP A 97 8.72 9.33 8.12
N SER A 98 9.98 9.12 8.49
CA SER A 98 10.58 7.78 8.63
C SER A 98 9.81 6.83 9.55
N PHE A 99 9.04 7.37 10.51
CA PHE A 99 8.17 6.57 11.38
C PHE A 99 6.91 6.07 10.68
N LEU A 100 6.46 6.77 9.63
CA LEU A 100 5.26 6.39 8.86
C LEU A 100 5.58 5.42 7.72
N ILE A 101 6.79 5.46 7.18
CA ILE A 101 7.20 4.62 6.03
C ILE A 101 6.85 3.14 6.24
N PRO A 102 7.16 2.48 7.38
CA PRO A 102 6.87 1.06 7.54
C PRO A 102 5.37 0.75 7.46
N VAL A 103 4.55 1.63 7.97
CA VAL A 103 3.09 1.47 7.99
C VAL A 103 2.54 1.63 6.58
N ILE A 104 2.90 2.71 5.92
CA ILE A 104 2.44 3.03 4.56
C ILE A 104 2.91 1.97 3.56
N ALA A 105 4.18 1.56 3.62
CA ALA A 105 4.72 0.52 2.75
C ALA A 105 4.01 -0.83 2.96
N ASN A 106 3.70 -1.19 4.22
CA ASN A 106 2.93 -2.39 4.52
C ASN A 106 1.50 -2.30 3.98
N ASP A 107 0.85 -1.15 4.10
CA ASP A 107 -0.52 -0.93 3.62
C ASP A 107 -0.57 -0.98 2.09
N MET A 108 0.39 -0.34 1.39
CA MET A 108 0.55 -0.44 -0.07
C MET A 108 0.81 -1.88 -0.52
N ALA A 109 1.76 -2.57 0.10
CA ALA A 109 2.07 -3.96 -0.22
C ALA A 109 0.88 -4.90 0.04
N THR A 110 0.11 -4.65 1.10
CA THR A 110 -1.11 -5.40 1.39
C THR A 110 -2.20 -5.12 0.36
N PHE A 111 -2.36 -3.87 -0.05
CA PHE A 111 -3.30 -3.48 -1.10
C PHE A 111 -2.98 -4.18 -2.44
N LEU A 112 -1.73 -4.10 -2.88
CA LEU A 112 -1.27 -4.74 -4.12
C LEU A 112 -1.50 -6.25 -4.10
N SER A 113 -1.12 -6.92 -3.03
CA SER A 113 -1.22 -8.38 -2.94
C SER A 113 -2.64 -8.88 -2.74
N SER A 114 -3.46 -8.20 -1.91
CA SER A 114 -4.80 -8.68 -1.55
C SER A 114 -5.88 -8.26 -2.54
N SER A 115 -5.78 -7.06 -3.14
CA SER A 115 -6.81 -6.54 -4.04
C SER A 115 -6.52 -6.86 -5.51
N PHE A 116 -5.24 -7.01 -5.88
CA PHE A 116 -4.82 -7.18 -7.29
C PHE A 116 -3.92 -8.40 -7.51
N HIS A 117 -3.58 -9.17 -6.49
CA HIS A 117 -2.69 -10.34 -6.57
C HIS A 117 -1.29 -10.03 -7.12
N LEU A 118 -0.82 -8.80 -6.96
CA LEU A 118 0.47 -8.28 -7.42
C LEU A 118 1.56 -8.49 -6.36
N THR A 119 1.88 -9.75 -6.03
CA THR A 119 2.80 -10.10 -4.93
C THR A 119 4.22 -9.58 -5.17
N LYS A 120 4.70 -9.60 -6.42
CA LYS A 120 6.04 -9.09 -6.77
C LYS A 120 6.13 -7.58 -6.58
N ALA A 121 5.13 -6.82 -7.02
CA ALA A 121 5.08 -5.38 -6.79
C ALA A 121 4.98 -5.05 -5.29
N ALA A 122 4.19 -5.83 -4.54
CA ALA A 122 4.12 -5.72 -3.08
C ALA A 122 5.47 -5.94 -2.39
N ALA A 123 6.26 -6.91 -2.86
CA ALA A 123 7.62 -7.14 -2.35
C ALA A 123 8.55 -5.96 -2.71
N ALA A 124 8.47 -5.45 -3.94
CA ALA A 124 9.27 -4.31 -4.38
C ALA A 124 8.99 -3.04 -3.56
N VAL A 125 7.72 -2.74 -3.24
CA VAL A 125 7.36 -1.65 -2.29
C VAL A 125 8.05 -1.84 -0.95
N SER A 126 7.98 -3.06 -0.38
CA SER A 126 8.60 -3.36 0.91
C SER A 126 10.13 -3.22 0.87
N GLU A 127 10.78 -3.69 -0.19
CA GLU A 127 12.24 -3.60 -0.36
C GLU A 127 12.68 -2.15 -0.53
N LYS A 128 12.05 -1.41 -1.44
CA LYS A 128 12.37 0.01 -1.69
C LYS A 128 12.20 0.86 -0.43
N SER A 129 11.14 0.63 0.34
CA SER A 129 10.93 1.35 1.60
C SER A 129 12.03 1.11 2.65
N MET A 130 12.75 -0.02 2.56
CA MET A 130 13.85 -0.36 3.46
C MET A 130 15.21 0.22 3.03
N GLU A 131 15.37 0.59 1.74
CA GLU A 131 16.65 1.08 1.18
C GLU A 131 16.96 2.52 1.59
N GLY A 132 15.96 3.42 1.58
CA GLY A 132 16.18 4.87 1.68
C GLY A 132 16.33 5.41 3.09
N ALA A 133 15.64 4.91 4.08
CA ALA A 133 15.51 5.59 5.36
C ALA A 133 16.37 4.95 6.46
N ALA A 134 16.70 5.76 7.47
CA ALA A 134 17.17 5.30 8.78
C ALA A 134 16.06 4.52 9.52
N MET A 135 15.43 3.57 8.81
CA MET A 135 14.34 2.76 9.35
C MET A 135 14.87 1.84 10.46
N PRO A 136 14.25 1.81 11.64
CA PRO A 136 14.64 0.92 12.73
C PRO A 136 14.64 -0.54 12.29
N LEU A 137 15.61 -1.32 12.75
CA LEU A 137 15.76 -2.74 12.37
C LEU A 137 14.50 -3.56 12.71
N ILE A 138 13.82 -3.23 13.80
CA ILE A 138 12.54 -3.87 14.17
C ILE A 138 11.48 -3.65 13.08
N ALA A 139 11.35 -2.44 12.54
CA ALA A 139 10.39 -2.13 11.50
C ALA A 139 10.72 -2.89 10.20
N LYS A 140 12.01 -2.95 9.82
CA LYS A 140 12.47 -3.75 8.67
C LYS A 140 12.13 -5.23 8.83
N SER A 141 12.34 -5.80 10.03
CA SER A 141 12.03 -7.20 10.31
C SER A 141 10.53 -7.49 10.22
N VAL A 142 9.67 -6.57 10.68
CA VAL A 142 8.21 -6.69 10.57
C VAL A 142 7.76 -6.62 9.11
N LEU A 143 8.31 -5.71 8.31
CA LEU A 143 8.02 -5.65 6.87
C LEU A 143 8.40 -6.96 6.16
N LYS A 144 9.57 -7.50 6.47
CA LYS A 144 10.04 -8.76 5.87
C LYS A 144 9.19 -9.96 6.33
N MET A 145 8.76 -10.01 7.58
CA MET A 145 7.83 -11.01 8.08
C MET A 145 6.46 -10.91 7.36
N ASN A 146 5.92 -9.70 7.20
CA ASN A 146 4.66 -9.49 6.50
C ASN A 146 4.75 -9.86 5.02
N GLU A 147 5.89 -9.64 4.40
CA GLU A 147 6.18 -10.11 3.03
C GLU A 147 6.10 -11.64 2.95
N GLY A 148 6.75 -12.36 3.87
CA GLY A 148 6.65 -13.82 3.98
C GLY A 148 5.19 -14.28 4.14
N CYS A 149 4.38 -13.59 4.95
CA CYS A 149 2.96 -13.89 5.08
C CYS A 149 2.17 -13.69 3.78
N ARG A 150 2.54 -12.71 2.94
CA ARG A 150 1.91 -12.52 1.62
C ARG A 150 2.26 -13.66 0.67
N TYR A 151 3.52 -14.06 0.60
CA TYR A 151 3.94 -15.22 -0.20
C TYR A 151 3.26 -16.51 0.27
N ALA A 152 3.19 -16.75 1.58
CA ALA A 152 2.52 -17.95 2.12
C ALA A 152 1.02 -18.01 1.77
N ARG A 153 0.32 -16.87 1.74
CA ARG A 153 -1.09 -16.82 1.29
C ARG A 153 -1.27 -17.13 -0.20
N ASN A 154 -0.24 -16.89 -1.00
CA ASN A 154 -0.22 -17.22 -2.42
C ASN A 154 0.38 -18.63 -2.69
N GLU A 155 0.57 -19.43 -1.64
CA GLU A 155 1.12 -20.79 -1.73
C GLU A 155 2.59 -20.84 -2.21
N GLU A 156 3.29 -19.70 -2.21
CA GLU A 156 4.72 -19.57 -2.52
C GLU A 156 5.57 -19.83 -1.27
N TYR A 157 5.49 -21.06 -0.72
CA TYR A 157 6.01 -21.37 0.62
C TYR A 157 7.52 -21.31 0.72
N GLU A 158 8.26 -21.69 -0.32
CA GLU A 158 9.73 -21.58 -0.35
C GLU A 158 10.18 -20.13 -0.18
N THR A 159 9.61 -19.22 -0.96
CA THR A 159 9.89 -17.77 -0.85
C THR A 159 9.45 -17.21 0.51
N ALA A 160 8.32 -17.69 1.04
CA ALA A 160 7.87 -17.31 2.37
C ALA A 160 8.87 -17.71 3.46
N CYS A 161 9.43 -18.93 3.40
CA CYS A 161 10.48 -19.39 4.33
C CYS A 161 11.70 -18.49 4.28
N ASP A 162 12.17 -18.11 3.10
CA ASP A 162 13.31 -17.19 2.93
C ASP A 162 13.05 -15.83 3.57
N CYS A 163 11.84 -15.29 3.41
CA CYS A 163 11.45 -14.03 4.03
C CYS A 163 11.44 -14.14 5.57
N PHE A 164 10.86 -15.22 6.12
CA PHE A 164 10.83 -15.42 7.57
C PHE A 164 12.24 -15.62 8.17
N LEU A 165 13.12 -16.36 7.49
CA LEU A 165 14.53 -16.51 7.92
C LEU A 165 15.25 -15.17 7.93
N LYS A 166 15.07 -14.33 6.89
CA LYS A 166 15.65 -12.97 6.87
C LYS A 166 15.10 -12.11 8.01
N ALA A 167 13.81 -12.21 8.31
CA ALA A 167 13.20 -11.49 9.43
C ALA A 167 13.80 -11.94 10.78
N LEU A 168 13.98 -13.24 10.99
CA LEU A 168 14.62 -13.80 12.20
C LEU A 168 16.04 -13.27 12.39
N VAL A 169 16.87 -13.30 11.35
CA VAL A 169 18.25 -12.76 11.40
C VAL A 169 18.24 -11.28 11.81
N MET A 170 17.28 -10.48 11.32
CA MET A 170 17.14 -9.09 11.75
C MET A 170 16.73 -8.99 13.22
N GLN A 171 15.77 -9.78 13.68
CA GLN A 171 15.23 -9.77 15.04
C GLN A 171 16.27 -10.19 16.08
N GLU A 172 17.11 -11.18 15.79
CA GLU A 172 18.20 -11.64 16.65
C GLU A 172 19.28 -10.56 16.90
N ASN A 173 19.40 -9.60 15.99
CA ASN A 173 20.32 -8.47 16.11
C ASN A 173 19.73 -7.24 16.83
N ILE A 174 18.50 -7.32 17.35
CA ILE A 174 17.85 -6.23 18.07
C ILE A 174 18.10 -6.35 19.58
N VAL A 175 18.40 -5.21 20.22
CA VAL A 175 18.59 -5.14 21.67
C VAL A 175 17.66 -4.05 22.23
N PRO A 176 16.81 -4.37 23.22
CA PRO A 176 16.56 -5.71 23.81
C PRO A 176 15.90 -6.65 22.79
N THR A 177 16.11 -7.96 22.99
CA THR A 177 15.62 -9.00 22.08
C THR A 177 14.09 -8.98 22.00
N PRO A 178 13.48 -8.89 20.80
CA PRO A 178 12.02 -8.85 20.63
C PRO A 178 11.45 -10.29 20.63
N GLU A 179 11.37 -10.90 21.80
CA GLU A 179 10.98 -12.31 21.96
C GLU A 179 9.62 -12.67 21.35
N LEU A 180 8.64 -11.76 21.46
CA LEU A 180 7.30 -11.99 20.91
C LEU A 180 7.30 -12.00 19.38
N GLU A 181 8.04 -11.08 18.78
CA GLU A 181 8.20 -10.99 17.32
C GLU A 181 8.94 -12.21 16.79
N ILE A 182 9.99 -12.65 17.46
CA ILE A 182 10.72 -13.87 17.12
C ILE A 182 9.79 -15.09 17.20
N ALA A 183 9.04 -15.25 18.29
CA ALA A 183 8.09 -16.35 18.44
C ALA A 183 7.02 -16.37 17.33
N ASN A 184 6.49 -15.20 16.96
CA ASN A 184 5.54 -15.08 15.85
C ASN A 184 6.17 -15.46 14.50
N THR A 185 7.39 -15.01 14.25
CA THR A 185 8.12 -15.33 13.03
C THR A 185 8.46 -16.82 12.94
N CYS A 186 8.92 -17.44 14.04
CA CYS A 186 9.17 -18.89 14.12
C CYS A 186 7.90 -19.70 13.84
N ARG A 187 6.76 -19.30 14.43
CA ARG A 187 5.48 -19.95 14.15
C ARG A 187 5.09 -19.90 12.68
N ASN A 188 5.25 -18.74 12.04
CA ASN A 188 4.92 -18.57 10.62
C ASN A 188 5.89 -19.37 9.73
N LEU A 189 7.16 -19.40 10.08
CA LEU A 189 8.18 -20.22 9.40
C LEU A 189 7.86 -21.72 9.51
N ALA A 190 7.52 -22.20 10.69
CA ALA A 190 7.14 -23.61 10.90
C ALA A 190 5.92 -24.00 10.05
N LEU A 191 4.90 -23.12 9.97
CA LEU A 191 3.75 -23.33 9.10
C LEU A 191 4.14 -23.34 7.62
N ALA A 192 5.00 -22.43 7.19
CA ALA A 192 5.47 -22.39 5.81
C ALA A 192 6.27 -23.67 5.45
N TYR A 193 7.16 -24.13 6.33
CA TYR A 193 7.86 -25.41 6.15
C TYR A 193 6.88 -26.60 6.08
N TYR A 194 5.86 -26.63 6.94
CA TYR A 194 4.87 -27.69 6.94
C TYR A 194 4.12 -27.76 5.60
N TYR A 195 3.65 -26.61 5.09
CA TYR A 195 2.94 -26.57 3.80
C TYR A 195 3.87 -26.79 2.60
N ASN A 196 5.19 -26.56 2.78
CA ASN A 196 6.22 -26.85 1.79
C ASN A 196 6.74 -28.31 1.88
N GLU A 197 6.06 -29.16 2.66
CA GLU A 197 6.41 -30.57 2.88
C GLU A 197 7.79 -30.80 3.54
N GLN A 198 8.39 -29.77 4.11
CA GLN A 198 9.65 -29.80 4.83
C GLN A 198 9.40 -30.06 6.33
N TYR A 199 8.89 -31.24 6.65
CA TYR A 199 8.39 -31.55 7.99
C TYR A 199 9.47 -31.62 9.07
N ASN A 200 10.70 -31.96 8.72
CA ASN A 200 11.82 -31.99 9.69
C ASN A 200 12.17 -30.58 10.15
N GLU A 201 12.19 -29.62 9.25
CA GLU A 201 12.46 -28.20 9.49
C GLU A 201 11.31 -27.54 10.26
N ALA A 202 10.09 -28.01 10.04
CA ALA A 202 8.90 -27.46 10.70
C ALA A 202 8.85 -27.76 12.21
N VAL A 203 9.56 -28.76 12.72
CA VAL A 203 9.55 -29.18 14.14
C VAL A 203 10.81 -28.77 14.90
N THR A 204 11.77 -28.12 14.24
CA THR A 204 13.03 -27.65 14.82
C THR A 204 12.90 -26.22 15.32
#